data_52ca8de433fd82301bd7916a08d1cac1
#
_entry.id   52ca8de433fd82301bd7916a08d1cac1
#
_cell.length_a   1.000
_cell.length_b   1.000
_cell.length_c   1.000
_cell.angle_alpha   90.00
_cell.angle_beta   90.00
_cell.angle_gamma   90.00
#
_symmetry.space_group_name_H-M   'P 1'
#
loop_
_entity.id
_entity.type
_entity.pdbx_description
1 polymer ?
#
loop_
_entity_poly.entity_id
_entity_poly.type
_entity_poly.pdbx_seq_one_letter_code
_entity_poly.pdbx_strand_id
1 'polypeptide(L)'
;MSRVAIISDTHWGVRNDNVAFMDMSKRFLDDVFFPKLDRESITTIIHLGDLVDRRKHISYLTANRLRRDFLDRIAQRPTWRAHIMAGNHDTYYKNTNDINALTELVAGNYKNIDVYIDPEEVNVEGEQVLMLPWICADNRDQSMRMIDESRSRVCMGHLEIQGFEMFRGSVATHGENRRTFDKFDLTLSGHYHHRSSDGSITYVGSHGEFTWSDYDDDRGFHRSEERRV
;
A
#
# COMPACT_ATOMS: atom_id res chain seq x y z
N MET A 1 -15.55 -15.43 8.72
CA MET A 1 -15.33 -14.10 8.11
C MET A 1 -13.87 -14.00 7.77
N SER A 2 -13.57 -13.84 6.50
CA SER A 2 -12.17 -13.63 6.07
C SER A 2 -11.72 -12.24 6.51
N ARG A 3 -10.52 -12.15 7.05
CA ARG A 3 -9.89 -10.91 7.47
C ARG A 3 -8.72 -10.64 6.58
N VAL A 4 -8.51 -9.38 6.23
CA VAL A 4 -7.38 -8.93 5.40
C VAL A 4 -6.57 -7.91 6.20
N ALA A 5 -5.25 -8.04 6.16
CA ALA A 5 -4.34 -7.02 6.70
C ALA A 5 -3.97 -6.04 5.58
N ILE A 6 -4.09 -4.75 5.86
CA ILE A 6 -3.80 -3.68 4.91
C ILE A 6 -2.70 -2.80 5.50
N ILE A 7 -1.60 -2.70 4.79
CA ILE A 7 -0.42 -1.90 5.14
C ILE A 7 -0.03 -1.03 3.95
N SER A 8 0.61 0.09 4.19
CA SER A 8 1.07 1.01 3.15
C SER A 8 2.35 1.71 3.54
N ASP A 9 2.99 2.32 2.56
CA ASP A 9 4.06 3.30 2.74
C ASP A 9 5.17 2.77 3.66
N THR A 10 5.70 1.59 3.33
CA THR A 10 6.75 0.96 4.14
C THR A 10 8.13 1.54 3.89
N HIS A 11 8.33 2.22 2.76
CA HIS A 11 9.51 3.01 2.41
C HIS A 11 10.85 2.35 2.77
N TRP A 12 11.03 1.10 2.34
CA TRP A 12 12.32 0.43 2.55
C TRP A 12 13.47 1.23 1.95
N GLY A 13 14.45 1.56 2.79
CA GLY A 13 15.58 2.43 2.43
C GLY A 13 15.38 3.92 2.74
N VAL A 14 14.33 4.27 3.49
CA VAL A 14 14.06 5.63 3.94
C VAL A 14 15.26 6.27 4.64
N ARG A 15 15.36 7.59 4.53
CA ARG A 15 16.45 8.38 5.09
C ARG A 15 17.84 7.90 4.66
N ASN A 16 17.98 7.64 3.36
CA ASN A 16 19.24 7.24 2.73
C ASN A 16 19.81 5.93 3.30
N ASP A 17 18.97 4.88 3.30
CA ASP A 17 19.29 3.54 3.82
C ASP A 17 19.65 3.53 5.31
N ASN A 18 19.01 4.38 6.09
CA ASN A 18 19.32 4.50 7.51
C ASN A 18 18.90 3.22 8.25
N VAL A 19 19.89 2.56 8.86
CA VAL A 19 19.70 1.27 9.56
C VAL A 19 18.73 1.38 10.72
N ALA A 20 18.68 2.49 11.44
CA ALA A 20 17.77 2.66 12.57
C ALA A 20 16.29 2.61 12.12
N PHE A 21 15.96 3.17 10.96
CA PHE A 21 14.60 3.07 10.40
C PHE A 21 14.29 1.65 9.91
N MET A 22 15.24 0.96 9.29
CA MET A 22 15.07 -0.44 8.91
C MET A 22 14.88 -1.34 10.14
N ASP A 23 15.60 -1.07 11.24
CA ASP A 23 15.44 -1.81 12.49
C ASP A 23 14.10 -1.47 13.19
N MET A 24 13.61 -0.25 13.07
CA MET A 24 12.27 0.13 13.52
C MET A 24 11.20 -0.66 12.73
N SER A 25 11.28 -0.68 11.40
CA SER A 25 10.37 -1.46 10.56
C SER A 25 10.43 -2.95 10.89
N LYS A 26 11.63 -3.49 11.07
CA LYS A 26 11.81 -4.90 11.48
C LYS A 26 11.13 -5.19 12.81
N ARG A 27 11.33 -4.34 13.83
CA ARG A 27 10.66 -4.51 15.14
C ARG A 27 9.15 -4.46 15.01
N PHE A 28 8.60 -3.52 14.25
CA PHE A 28 7.17 -3.48 13.98
C PHE A 28 6.66 -4.78 13.33
N LEU A 29 7.39 -5.31 12.37
CA LEU A 29 7.04 -6.58 11.72
C LEU A 29 7.13 -7.77 12.70
N ASP A 30 8.16 -7.80 13.54
CA ASP A 30 8.41 -8.90 14.49
C ASP A 30 7.46 -8.89 15.70
N ASP A 31 7.20 -7.71 16.25
CA ASP A 31 6.51 -7.58 17.52
C ASP A 31 5.01 -7.31 17.35
N VAL A 32 4.61 -6.75 16.22
CA VAL A 32 3.23 -6.30 15.98
C VAL A 32 2.60 -7.01 14.79
N PHE A 33 3.12 -6.78 13.57
CA PHE A 33 2.45 -7.17 12.33
C PHE A 33 2.27 -8.68 12.21
N PHE A 34 3.35 -9.43 12.04
CA PHE A 34 3.25 -10.88 11.84
C PHE A 34 2.62 -11.63 13.03
N PRO A 35 2.96 -11.31 14.30
CA PRO A 35 2.29 -11.95 15.44
C PRO A 35 0.78 -11.69 15.50
N LYS A 36 0.33 -10.51 15.07
CA LYS A 36 -1.10 -10.20 14.99
C LYS A 36 -1.79 -11.02 13.91
N LEU A 37 -1.18 -11.13 12.73
CA LEU A 37 -1.71 -11.93 11.64
C LEU A 37 -1.80 -13.41 12.03
N ASP A 38 -0.72 -13.97 12.58
CA ASP A 38 -0.68 -15.38 13.05
C ASP A 38 -1.75 -15.64 14.12
N ARG A 39 -1.87 -14.77 15.13
CA ARG A 39 -2.87 -14.90 16.21
C ARG A 39 -4.31 -14.84 15.73
N GLU A 40 -4.60 -14.02 14.72
CA GLU A 40 -5.94 -13.83 14.18
C GLU A 40 -6.22 -14.68 12.94
N SER A 41 -5.27 -15.52 12.53
CA SER A 41 -5.35 -16.38 11.35
C SER A 41 -5.62 -15.57 10.07
N ILE A 42 -5.01 -14.38 9.97
CA ILE A 42 -5.08 -13.56 8.76
C ILE A 42 -4.02 -14.05 7.80
N THR A 43 -4.43 -14.45 6.62
CA THR A 43 -3.55 -15.02 5.60
C THR A 43 -3.42 -14.16 4.35
N THR A 44 -4.23 -13.10 4.24
CA THR A 44 -4.22 -12.20 3.10
C THR A 44 -3.73 -10.81 3.50
N ILE A 45 -2.74 -10.31 2.77
CA ILE A 45 -2.09 -9.01 2.98
C ILE A 45 -2.30 -8.16 1.73
N ILE A 46 -2.66 -6.91 1.91
CA ILE A 46 -2.67 -5.91 0.84
C ILE A 46 -1.71 -4.79 1.22
N HIS A 47 -0.77 -4.49 0.33
CA HIS A 47 0.17 -3.37 0.46
C HIS A 47 -0.20 -2.30 -0.57
N LEU A 48 -0.59 -1.13 -0.08
CA LEU A 48 -1.15 -0.05 -0.89
C LEU A 48 -0.10 0.88 -1.52
N GLY A 49 1.09 0.36 -1.84
CA GLY A 49 2.13 1.12 -2.54
C GLY A 49 3.19 1.75 -1.64
N ASP A 50 4.18 2.34 -2.29
CA ASP A 50 5.39 2.87 -1.67
C ASP A 50 6.12 1.82 -0.80
N LEU A 51 6.39 0.67 -1.45
CA LEU A 51 7.17 -0.40 -0.84
C LEU A 51 8.60 0.07 -0.59
N VAL A 52 9.23 0.75 -1.56
CA VAL A 52 10.59 1.30 -1.46
C VAL A 52 10.58 2.82 -1.40
N ASP A 53 11.63 3.41 -0.83
CA ASP A 53 11.71 4.85 -0.64
C ASP A 53 12.19 5.62 -1.89
N ARG A 54 13.07 5.02 -2.69
CA ARG A 54 13.74 5.73 -3.78
C ARG A 54 13.42 5.16 -5.15
N ARG A 55 12.97 6.05 -6.04
CA ARG A 55 12.54 5.72 -7.40
C ARG A 55 13.58 5.03 -8.28
N LYS A 56 14.84 5.45 -8.19
CA LYS A 56 15.85 5.15 -9.22
C LYS A 56 16.84 4.07 -8.82
N HIS A 57 16.94 3.72 -7.57
CA HIS A 57 17.88 2.73 -7.10
C HIS A 57 17.51 2.20 -5.71
N ILE A 58 17.94 1.01 -5.44
CA ILE A 58 17.89 0.40 -4.11
C ILE A 58 19.28 -0.08 -3.76
N SER A 59 19.74 0.14 -2.53
CA SER A 59 21.01 -0.42 -2.09
C SER A 59 20.88 -1.92 -1.83
N TYR A 60 21.99 -2.66 -1.96
CA TYR A 60 22.01 -4.09 -1.64
C TYR A 60 21.61 -4.38 -0.19
N LEU A 61 21.94 -3.47 0.73
CA LEU A 61 21.51 -3.59 2.13
C LEU A 61 19.99 -3.51 2.24
N THR A 62 19.37 -2.51 1.64
CA THR A 62 17.91 -2.33 1.66
C THR A 62 17.20 -3.48 0.94
N ALA A 63 17.68 -3.89 -0.23
CA ALA A 63 17.11 -5.03 -0.96
C ALA A 63 17.18 -6.33 -0.13
N ASN A 64 18.31 -6.56 0.55
CA ASN A 64 18.46 -7.72 1.43
C ASN A 64 17.49 -7.66 2.63
N ARG A 65 17.36 -6.49 3.27
CA ARG A 65 16.45 -6.29 4.42
C ARG A 65 14.99 -6.44 4.00
N LEU A 66 14.56 -5.80 2.93
CA LEU A 66 13.22 -5.94 2.36
C LEU A 66 12.87 -7.42 2.11
N ARG A 67 13.77 -8.11 1.40
CA ARG A 67 13.59 -9.52 1.09
C ARG A 67 13.48 -10.37 2.36
N ARG A 68 14.48 -10.32 3.23
CA ARG A 68 14.59 -11.18 4.41
C ARG A 68 13.52 -10.88 5.48
N ASP A 69 13.29 -9.60 5.75
CA ASP A 69 12.48 -9.17 6.90
C ASP A 69 10.98 -9.06 6.54
N PHE A 70 10.63 -8.99 5.25
CA PHE A 70 9.24 -8.90 4.80
C PHE A 70 8.85 -9.96 3.76
N LEU A 71 9.42 -9.94 2.56
CA LEU A 71 8.96 -10.78 1.44
C LEU A 71 9.15 -12.28 1.69
N ASP A 72 10.35 -12.70 2.12
CA ASP A 72 10.64 -14.12 2.41
C ASP A 72 9.75 -14.66 3.54
N ARG A 73 9.36 -13.82 4.51
CA ARG A 73 8.47 -14.23 5.59
C ARG A 73 7.05 -14.52 5.12
N ILE A 74 6.58 -13.77 4.13
CA ILE A 74 5.30 -14.06 3.45
C ILE A 74 5.45 -15.32 2.61
N ALA A 75 6.50 -15.42 1.82
CA ALA A 75 6.75 -16.54 0.92
C ALA A 75 6.90 -17.90 1.62
N GLN A 76 7.46 -17.90 2.84
CA GLN A 76 7.60 -19.11 3.67
C GLN A 76 6.27 -19.64 4.22
N ARG A 77 5.17 -18.89 4.06
CA ARG A 77 3.83 -19.27 4.47
C ARG A 77 2.97 -19.60 3.24
N PRO A 78 2.91 -20.85 2.79
CA PRO A 78 2.31 -21.19 1.50
C PRO A 78 0.80 -20.95 1.43
N THR A 79 0.12 -20.84 2.57
CA THR A 79 -1.31 -20.49 2.67
C THR A 79 -1.57 -19.01 2.63
N TRP A 80 -0.52 -18.18 2.73
CA TRP A 80 -0.66 -16.74 2.69
C TRP A 80 -0.66 -16.22 1.25
N ARG A 81 -1.37 -15.12 1.04
CA ARG A 81 -1.36 -14.36 -0.21
C ARG A 81 -1.07 -12.91 0.08
N ALA A 82 -0.22 -12.29 -0.72
CA ALA A 82 -0.01 -10.85 -0.66
C ALA A 82 -0.29 -10.20 -2.01
N HIS A 83 -0.95 -9.07 -1.96
CA HIS A 83 -1.22 -8.19 -3.10
C HIS A 83 -0.46 -6.88 -2.85
N ILE A 84 0.48 -6.54 -3.72
CA ILE A 84 1.32 -5.34 -3.58
C ILE A 84 1.12 -4.46 -4.81
N MET A 85 0.66 -3.24 -4.64
CA MET A 85 0.52 -2.30 -5.74
C MET A 85 1.65 -1.29 -5.78
N ALA A 86 1.90 -0.72 -6.94
CA ALA A 86 2.91 0.32 -7.12
C ALA A 86 2.43 1.65 -6.56
N GLY A 87 3.25 2.26 -5.70
CA GLY A 87 3.15 3.65 -5.30
C GLY A 87 4.07 4.55 -6.13
N ASN A 88 4.02 5.85 -5.88
CA ASN A 88 4.81 6.79 -6.64
C ASN A 88 6.32 6.71 -6.36
N HIS A 89 6.73 6.18 -5.22
CA HIS A 89 8.15 5.92 -4.91
C HIS A 89 8.66 4.62 -5.53
N ASP A 90 7.78 3.70 -5.89
CA ASP A 90 8.17 2.44 -6.51
C ASP A 90 8.54 2.58 -7.99
N THR A 91 8.13 3.67 -8.66
CA THR A 91 8.30 3.88 -10.11
C THR A 91 9.54 4.70 -10.44
N TYR A 92 10.28 4.31 -11.49
CA TYR A 92 11.48 5.02 -11.93
C TYR A 92 11.15 6.42 -12.50
N TYR A 93 10.18 6.49 -13.41
CA TYR A 93 9.71 7.72 -14.02
C TYR A 93 8.48 8.25 -13.28
N LYS A 94 8.22 9.56 -13.37
CA LYS A 94 7.05 10.17 -12.74
C LYS A 94 5.76 10.00 -13.55
N ASN A 95 5.91 9.73 -14.83
CA ASN A 95 4.82 9.75 -15.81
C ASN A 95 4.37 8.37 -16.28
N THR A 96 5.07 7.30 -15.90
CA THR A 96 4.71 5.91 -16.22
C THR A 96 5.10 4.96 -15.10
N ASN A 97 4.38 3.85 -14.98
CA ASN A 97 4.67 2.77 -14.03
C ASN A 97 5.47 1.61 -14.66
N ASP A 98 5.85 1.68 -15.93
CA ASP A 98 6.49 0.57 -16.67
C ASP A 98 7.75 0.04 -16.02
N ILE A 99 8.64 0.95 -15.58
CA ILE A 99 9.87 0.57 -14.88
C ILE A 99 9.67 0.88 -13.39
N ASN A 100 9.60 -0.17 -12.58
CA ASN A 100 9.28 -0.05 -11.18
C ASN A 100 9.95 -1.13 -10.32
N ALA A 101 10.08 -0.84 -9.03
CA ALA A 101 10.71 -1.74 -8.07
C ALA A 101 9.97 -3.07 -7.89
N LEU A 102 8.64 -3.09 -8.06
CA LEU A 102 7.85 -4.30 -7.84
C LEU A 102 8.12 -5.33 -8.93
N THR A 103 8.18 -4.89 -10.19
CA THR A 103 8.49 -5.77 -11.31
C THR A 103 9.92 -6.33 -11.20
N GLU A 104 10.89 -5.48 -10.82
CA GLU A 104 12.30 -5.86 -10.77
C GLU A 104 12.65 -6.73 -9.54
N LEU A 105 11.98 -6.50 -8.40
CA LEU A 105 12.38 -7.13 -7.13
C LEU A 105 11.42 -8.23 -6.66
N VAL A 106 10.13 -8.17 -7.06
CA VAL A 106 9.08 -9.00 -6.48
C VAL A 106 8.44 -9.92 -7.51
N ALA A 107 8.00 -9.40 -8.64
CA ALA A 107 7.26 -10.15 -9.65
C ALA A 107 8.04 -11.39 -10.13
N GLY A 108 7.37 -12.54 -10.15
CA GLY A 108 7.96 -13.80 -10.59
C GLY A 108 8.95 -14.45 -9.60
N ASN A 109 9.40 -13.72 -8.57
CA ASN A 109 10.30 -14.27 -7.54
C ASN A 109 9.54 -15.00 -6.42
N TYR A 110 8.25 -14.71 -6.23
CA TYR A 110 7.42 -15.24 -5.17
C TYR A 110 6.09 -15.77 -5.73
N LYS A 111 5.72 -17.01 -5.39
CA LYS A 111 4.51 -17.67 -5.93
C LYS A 111 3.21 -17.18 -5.29
N ASN A 112 3.29 -16.60 -4.12
CA ASN A 112 2.15 -16.16 -3.32
C ASN A 112 2.15 -14.65 -3.08
N ILE A 113 2.89 -13.90 -3.89
CA ILE A 113 2.88 -12.43 -3.91
C ILE A 113 2.57 -11.97 -5.33
N ASP A 114 1.44 -11.29 -5.48
CA ASP A 114 1.03 -10.65 -6.73
C ASP A 114 1.39 -9.17 -6.70
N VAL A 115 1.78 -8.62 -7.84
CA VAL A 115 2.09 -7.19 -7.98
C VAL A 115 1.16 -6.54 -8.99
N TYR A 116 0.76 -5.31 -8.71
CA TYR A 116 -0.15 -4.52 -9.53
C TYR A 116 0.51 -3.20 -9.91
N ILE A 117 0.71 -2.98 -11.19
CA ILE A 117 1.28 -1.74 -11.75
C ILE A 117 0.27 -0.98 -12.58
N ASP A 118 -0.79 -1.67 -13.02
CA ASP A 118 -1.94 -1.16 -13.73
C ASP A 118 -3.23 -1.39 -12.93
N PRO A 119 -4.31 -0.62 -13.18
CA PRO A 119 -5.58 -0.84 -12.53
C PRO A 119 -6.18 -2.20 -12.91
N GLU A 120 -6.63 -2.95 -11.89
CA GLU A 120 -7.17 -4.30 -12.08
C GLU A 120 -8.27 -4.61 -11.06
N GLU A 121 -9.34 -5.32 -11.49
CA GLU A 121 -10.32 -5.89 -10.57
C GLU A 121 -9.88 -7.28 -10.11
N VAL A 122 -9.77 -7.46 -8.80
CA VAL A 122 -9.24 -8.68 -8.17
C VAL A 122 -10.23 -9.23 -7.16
N ASN A 123 -10.40 -10.54 -7.13
CA ASN A 123 -11.15 -11.19 -6.05
C ASN A 123 -10.25 -11.38 -4.83
N VAL A 124 -10.55 -10.67 -3.75
CA VAL A 124 -9.86 -10.78 -2.46
C VAL A 124 -10.81 -11.36 -1.44
N GLU A 125 -10.57 -12.60 -1.02
CA GLU A 125 -11.38 -13.29 -0.01
C GLU A 125 -12.88 -13.35 -0.32
N GLY A 126 -13.25 -13.37 -1.60
CA GLY A 126 -14.63 -13.41 -2.06
C GLY A 126 -15.25 -12.05 -2.40
N GLU A 127 -14.57 -10.96 -2.12
CA GLU A 127 -14.99 -9.60 -2.48
C GLU A 127 -14.25 -9.13 -3.73
N GLN A 128 -14.96 -8.52 -4.69
CA GLN A 128 -14.33 -7.86 -5.84
C GLN A 128 -13.81 -6.49 -5.39
N VAL A 129 -12.52 -6.29 -5.58
CA VAL A 129 -11.79 -5.07 -5.22
C VAL A 129 -11.16 -4.47 -6.46
N LEU A 130 -11.37 -3.19 -6.70
CA LEU A 130 -10.60 -2.46 -7.70
C LEU A 130 -9.26 -2.04 -7.09
N MET A 131 -8.17 -2.62 -7.59
CA MET A 131 -6.80 -2.22 -7.26
C MET A 131 -6.38 -1.08 -8.18
N LEU A 132 -6.03 0.07 -7.60
CA LEU A 132 -5.58 1.27 -8.32
C LEU A 132 -4.16 1.64 -7.88
N PRO A 133 -3.12 1.18 -8.58
CA PRO A 133 -1.75 1.66 -8.39
C PRO A 133 -1.64 3.15 -8.63
N TRP A 134 -0.47 3.71 -8.39
CA TRP A 134 -0.18 5.12 -8.63
C TRP A 134 -0.68 5.59 -10.00
N ILE A 135 -1.58 6.58 -9.98
CA ILE A 135 -2.13 7.19 -11.20
C ILE A 135 -1.13 8.22 -11.71
N CYS A 136 -0.59 7.98 -12.88
CA CYS A 136 0.36 8.85 -13.57
C CYS A 136 -0.19 9.27 -14.94
N ALA A 137 0.55 10.10 -15.66
CA ALA A 137 0.08 10.61 -16.96
C ALA A 137 -0.22 9.50 -17.96
N ASP A 138 0.55 8.43 -17.97
CA ASP A 138 0.45 7.33 -18.93
C ASP A 138 -0.77 6.44 -18.70
N ASN A 139 -1.08 6.12 -17.44
CA ASN A 139 -2.18 5.21 -17.09
C ASN A 139 -3.49 5.93 -16.68
N ARG A 140 -3.51 7.27 -16.68
CA ARG A 140 -4.64 8.04 -16.15
C ARG A 140 -5.96 7.72 -16.83
N ASP A 141 -5.97 7.68 -18.16
CA ASP A 141 -7.19 7.43 -18.93
C ASP A 141 -7.71 6.01 -18.68
N GLN A 142 -6.82 5.03 -18.56
CA GLN A 142 -7.17 3.66 -18.19
C GLN A 142 -7.74 3.61 -16.78
N SER A 143 -7.08 4.26 -15.81
CA SER A 143 -7.52 4.30 -14.41
C SER A 143 -8.92 4.91 -14.29
N MET A 144 -9.17 6.04 -14.98
CA MET A 144 -10.48 6.68 -14.96
C MET A 144 -11.57 5.80 -15.58
N ARG A 145 -11.28 5.14 -16.72
CA ARG A 145 -12.22 4.19 -17.32
C ARG A 145 -12.51 3.03 -16.38
N MET A 146 -11.48 2.44 -15.76
CA MET A 146 -11.66 1.35 -14.79
C MET A 146 -12.50 1.78 -13.59
N ILE A 147 -12.30 2.99 -13.08
CA ILE A 147 -13.16 3.55 -12.02
C ILE A 147 -14.61 3.62 -12.50
N ASP A 148 -14.86 4.21 -13.68
CA ASP A 148 -16.22 4.42 -14.18
C ASP A 148 -16.95 3.10 -14.48
N GLU A 149 -16.26 2.11 -15.05
CA GLU A 149 -16.83 0.83 -15.49
C GLU A 149 -16.91 -0.22 -14.37
N SER A 150 -16.08 -0.10 -13.33
CA SER A 150 -16.02 -1.05 -12.23
C SER A 150 -17.36 -1.25 -11.54
N ARG A 151 -17.65 -2.50 -11.18
CA ARG A 151 -18.80 -2.88 -10.33
C ARG A 151 -18.39 -3.24 -8.90
N SER A 152 -17.10 -3.11 -8.59
CA SER A 152 -16.57 -3.34 -7.26
C SER A 152 -17.18 -2.32 -6.27
N ARG A 153 -17.47 -2.79 -5.06
CA ARG A 153 -17.91 -1.93 -3.96
C ARG A 153 -16.73 -1.34 -3.19
N VAL A 154 -15.56 -1.96 -3.34
CA VAL A 154 -14.33 -1.59 -2.64
C VAL A 154 -13.29 -1.17 -3.66
N CYS A 155 -12.63 -0.04 -3.40
CA CYS A 155 -11.46 0.43 -4.12
C CYS A 155 -10.28 0.49 -3.17
N MET A 156 -9.14 -0.03 -3.58
CA MET A 156 -7.88 0.07 -2.84
C MET A 156 -6.81 0.63 -3.75
N GLY A 157 -6.11 1.67 -3.31
CA GLY A 157 -5.18 2.34 -4.20
C GLY A 157 -4.02 3.05 -3.50
N HIS A 158 -3.14 3.61 -4.33
CA HIS A 158 -2.11 4.55 -3.92
C HIS A 158 -2.44 5.90 -4.57
N LEU A 159 -3.32 6.65 -3.91
CA LEU A 159 -4.05 7.75 -4.53
C LEU A 159 -3.64 9.09 -3.93
N GLU A 160 -3.57 10.10 -4.78
CA GLU A 160 -3.46 11.49 -4.37
C GLU A 160 -4.82 12.15 -4.54
N ILE A 161 -5.55 12.35 -3.43
CA ILE A 161 -6.91 12.91 -3.44
C ILE A 161 -6.91 14.24 -2.69
N GLN A 162 -7.42 15.29 -3.34
CA GLN A 162 -7.54 16.60 -2.71
C GLN A 162 -8.54 16.59 -1.55
N GLY A 163 -8.26 17.39 -0.51
CA GLY A 163 -9.14 17.55 0.64
C GLY A 163 -8.79 16.69 1.85
N PHE A 164 -7.84 15.76 1.73
CA PHE A 164 -7.35 14.95 2.84
C PHE A 164 -6.06 15.51 3.44
N GLU A 165 -5.81 15.22 4.70
CA GLU A 165 -4.56 15.61 5.36
C GLU A 165 -3.40 14.75 4.89
N MET A 166 -2.35 15.39 4.34
CA MET A 166 -1.09 14.74 3.99
C MET A 166 -0.27 14.44 5.25
N PHE A 167 -0.33 15.36 6.19
CA PHE A 167 0.18 15.29 7.56
C PHE A 167 -0.62 16.25 8.43
N ARG A 168 -0.56 16.10 9.74
CA ARG A 168 -1.37 16.86 10.69
C ARG A 168 -1.39 18.36 10.39
N GLY A 169 -2.56 18.89 10.09
CA GLY A 169 -2.80 20.31 9.78
C GLY A 169 -2.44 20.75 8.36
N SER A 170 -2.06 19.83 7.47
CA SER A 170 -1.75 20.16 6.07
C SER A 170 -2.65 19.37 5.11
N VAL A 171 -3.64 20.06 4.56
CA VAL A 171 -4.62 19.48 3.63
C VAL A 171 -4.12 19.57 2.19
N ALA A 172 -4.22 18.50 1.44
CA ALA A 172 -3.91 18.43 0.02
C ALA A 172 -4.87 19.31 -0.78
N THR A 173 -4.30 20.21 -1.59
CA THR A 173 -5.05 21.11 -2.50
C THR A 173 -5.00 20.63 -3.96
N HIS A 174 -4.30 19.53 -4.23
CA HIS A 174 -4.08 18.93 -5.56
C HIS A 174 -4.42 17.44 -5.51
N GLY A 175 -4.37 16.78 -6.65
CA GLY A 175 -4.75 15.39 -6.80
C GLY A 175 -6.14 15.21 -7.42
N GLU A 176 -6.63 13.99 -7.42
CA GLU A 176 -7.92 13.61 -7.97
C GLU A 176 -9.07 14.20 -7.14
N ASN A 177 -10.18 14.46 -7.82
CA ASN A 177 -11.37 14.93 -7.13
C ASN A 177 -11.94 13.79 -6.27
N ARG A 178 -12.27 14.08 -5.01
CA ARG A 178 -12.89 13.12 -4.09
C ARG A 178 -14.11 12.42 -4.70
N ARG A 179 -14.95 13.16 -5.44
CA ARG A 179 -16.17 12.64 -6.07
C ARG A 179 -15.94 11.53 -7.08
N THR A 180 -14.74 11.41 -7.62
CA THR A 180 -14.34 10.31 -8.51
C THR A 180 -14.54 8.95 -7.85
N PHE A 181 -14.48 8.90 -6.52
CA PHE A 181 -14.58 7.66 -5.74
C PHE A 181 -15.94 7.47 -5.03
N ASP A 182 -16.90 8.38 -5.21
CA ASP A 182 -18.21 8.32 -4.50
C ASP A 182 -19.05 7.06 -4.82
N LYS A 183 -18.74 6.36 -5.91
CA LYS A 183 -19.43 5.12 -6.28
C LYS A 183 -19.03 3.90 -5.43
N PHE A 184 -17.87 3.95 -4.77
CA PHE A 184 -17.41 2.88 -3.90
C PHE A 184 -17.96 3.05 -2.49
N ASP A 185 -18.36 1.95 -1.86
CA ASP A 185 -18.78 1.96 -0.46
C ASP A 185 -17.60 2.22 0.48
N LEU A 186 -16.40 1.78 0.04
CA LEU A 186 -15.17 1.95 0.77
C LEU A 186 -13.99 2.16 -0.20
N THR A 187 -13.23 3.22 0.02
CA THR A 187 -11.93 3.43 -0.63
C THR A 187 -10.84 3.48 0.43
N LEU A 188 -9.82 2.62 0.30
CA LEU A 188 -8.64 2.63 1.15
C LEU A 188 -7.42 3.05 0.34
N SER A 189 -6.65 3.99 0.84
CA SER A 189 -5.49 4.52 0.11
C SER A 189 -4.23 4.59 0.96
N GLY A 190 -3.09 4.34 0.32
CA GLY A 190 -1.76 4.78 0.75
C GLY A 190 -1.47 6.20 0.27
N HIS A 191 -0.19 6.57 0.22
CA HIS A 191 0.39 7.83 -0.21
C HIS A 191 0.52 8.89 0.89
N TYR A 192 -0.55 9.21 1.63
CA TYR A 192 -0.42 10.10 2.77
C TYR A 192 -0.09 9.31 4.02
N HIS A 193 1.01 9.68 4.70
CA HIS A 193 1.48 8.97 5.88
C HIS A 193 0.59 9.18 7.10
N HIS A 194 -0.18 10.29 7.12
CA HIS A 194 -1.15 10.58 8.15
C HIS A 194 -2.42 9.74 7.92
N ARG A 195 -2.91 9.08 8.98
CA ARG A 195 -4.20 8.39 8.94
C ARG A 195 -5.33 9.40 8.97
N SER A 196 -6.14 9.44 7.92
CA SER A 196 -7.31 10.32 7.84
C SER A 196 -8.48 9.63 7.16
N SER A 197 -9.71 10.02 7.51
CA SER A 197 -10.92 9.41 6.94
C SER A 197 -12.07 10.39 6.93
N ASP A 198 -12.92 10.30 5.91
CA ASP A 198 -14.21 11.00 5.85
C ASP A 198 -15.42 10.05 5.97
N GLY A 199 -15.16 8.77 6.25
CA GLY A 199 -16.14 7.70 6.38
C GLY A 199 -16.20 6.78 5.16
N SER A 200 -16.05 7.28 3.93
CA SER A 200 -16.03 6.47 2.70
C SER A 200 -14.61 6.28 2.14
N ILE A 201 -13.77 7.28 2.28
CA ILE A 201 -12.36 7.23 1.88
C ILE A 201 -11.49 7.27 3.14
N THR A 202 -10.53 6.36 3.24
CA THR A 202 -9.60 6.28 4.35
C THR A 202 -8.17 6.15 3.85
N TYR A 203 -7.31 7.08 4.23
CA TYR A 203 -5.87 6.93 4.15
C TYR A 203 -5.40 6.10 5.33
N VAL A 204 -4.72 4.99 5.04
CA VAL A 204 -4.34 4.03 6.09
C VAL A 204 -3.13 4.50 6.90
N GLY A 205 -2.34 5.41 6.34
CA GLY A 205 -1.12 5.92 6.95
C GLY A 205 0.05 4.93 6.87
N SER A 206 1.23 5.39 7.26
CA SER A 206 2.43 4.57 7.33
C SER A 206 2.53 3.80 8.66
N HIS A 207 3.33 2.72 8.67
CA HIS A 207 3.53 1.91 9.87
C HIS A 207 4.53 2.52 10.86
N GLY A 208 5.25 3.55 10.46
CA GLY A 208 6.28 4.20 11.29
C GLY A 208 6.40 5.69 11.02
N GLU A 209 7.07 6.37 11.91
CA GLU A 209 7.42 7.78 11.77
C GLU A 209 8.70 7.90 10.95
N PHE A 210 8.61 8.47 9.74
CA PHE A 210 9.76 8.63 8.83
C PHE A 210 10.26 10.07 8.76
N THR A 211 9.41 11.02 9.13
CA THR A 211 9.69 12.45 9.11
C THR A 211 9.26 13.11 10.41
N TRP A 212 9.70 14.34 10.65
CA TRP A 212 9.21 15.12 11.79
C TRP A 212 7.72 15.46 11.70
N SER A 213 7.15 15.48 10.50
CA SER A 213 5.71 15.67 10.30
C SER A 213 4.88 14.48 10.77
N ASP A 214 5.52 13.33 10.96
CA ASP A 214 4.89 12.10 11.42
C ASP A 214 4.90 11.95 12.95
N TYR A 215 5.52 12.89 13.66
CA TYR A 215 5.69 12.82 15.12
C TYR A 215 4.33 12.86 15.84
N ASP A 216 4.19 11.98 16.84
CA ASP A 216 3.01 11.85 17.70
C ASP A 216 1.72 11.59 16.90
N ASP A 217 1.82 10.79 15.84
CA ASP A 217 0.71 10.38 14.99
C ASP A 217 0.51 8.85 15.06
N ASP A 218 -0.75 8.40 15.04
CA ASP A 218 -1.07 6.97 15.13
C ASP A 218 -0.49 6.21 13.95
N ARG A 219 0.33 5.18 14.24
CA ARG A 219 1.02 4.35 13.25
C ARG A 219 0.63 2.89 13.36
N GLY A 220 0.63 2.19 12.22
CA GLY A 220 0.30 0.78 12.24
C GLY A 220 -0.15 0.23 10.91
N PHE A 221 -1.11 -0.66 10.96
CA PHE A 221 -1.78 -1.25 9.80
C PHE A 221 -3.27 -1.43 10.08
N HIS A 222 -4.06 -1.57 9.02
CA HIS A 222 -5.48 -1.80 9.13
C HIS A 222 -5.81 -3.29 9.04
N ARG A 223 -6.86 -3.67 9.74
CA ARG A 223 -7.48 -4.99 9.61
C ARG A 223 -8.91 -4.79 9.17
N SER A 224 -9.26 -5.35 8.02
CA SER A 224 -10.65 -5.38 7.59
C SER A 224 -11.44 -6.45 8.35
N GLU A 225 -12.69 -6.15 8.70
CA GLU A 225 -13.67 -7.14 9.16
C GLU A 225 -14.89 -7.03 8.27
N GLU A 226 -15.21 -8.10 7.56
CA GLU A 226 -16.53 -8.21 6.93
C GLU A 226 -17.58 -8.31 8.03
N ARG A 227 -18.40 -7.29 8.18
CA ARG A 227 -19.67 -7.42 8.89
C ARG A 227 -20.73 -7.81 7.87
N ARG A 228 -21.12 -9.08 7.84
CA ARG A 228 -22.40 -9.43 7.22
C ARG A 228 -23.52 -8.75 8.03
N VAL A 229 -24.19 -7.83 7.40
CA VAL A 229 -25.44 -7.25 7.87
C VAL A 229 -26.57 -8.23 7.57
#